data_ec2c08966cd50c4b967ff835a3385bda
#
_entry.id   ec2c08966cd50c4b967ff835a3385bda
#
_cell.length_a   1.000
_cell.length_b   1.000
_cell.length_c   1.000
_cell.angle_alpha   90.00
_cell.angle_beta   90.00
_cell.angle_gamma   90.00
#
_symmetry.space_group_name_H-M   'P 1'
#
loop_
_entity.id
_entity.type
_entity.pdbx_description
1 polymer ?
#
loop_
_entity_poly.entity_id
_entity_poly.type
_entity_poly.pdbx_seq_one_letter_code
_entity_poly.pdbx_strand_id
1 'polypeptide(L)'
;MRSRYGSDGSDQASLQVNAATAVARLMPSARVVDATLWYIALQGVMSYAASGWVKLLGRPWRQGTALSGVMRTSTYGHDGAWRFLQKHPKFEHIATAGLLVFESAYPLVYLAGPRVGALVSLSAMSFHVLNGVVMGLGRFVWGFAAFHPAILYTTHRQSARSGGYLLPIASASLLAAVVGVIQIAALHRRRLVLDGPPFRENLETRSGNVLNYGGKLKGASVLVVMENALFATQEHYGWITSALDRADDVDFITYDRAGYGASRLNAAKNRTGQYLIDDSVEDLVSLVSTLHKPGQRLVLVGHSFGGEIIRRAARRIPSEVLVGIVLIDSTHPSQFASSALQSEGLQLIRDGQAQVGTIVNLGFGSLMERPEWVEQLPRRFRRIANNQYRDGRMWTAGRREIDAIARELDIEEPPQLEKLPHTKVSIISASRTMEDPDAGRMQVEMAEYYGAAHAHSIFKATHDSLLTDPLVAVRVAGVILDLACTTEEAK
;
A
#
# COMPACT_ATOMS: atom_id res chain seq x y z
N MET A 1 -32.02 -3.77 -9.40
CA MET A 1 -30.79 -4.30 -10.02
C MET A 1 -30.71 -5.80 -9.74
N ARG A 2 -30.48 -6.62 -10.77
CA ARG A 2 -30.25 -8.06 -10.57
C ARG A 2 -28.85 -8.23 -10.01
N SER A 3 -28.72 -8.67 -8.74
CA SER A 3 -27.43 -9.07 -8.19
C SER A 3 -26.87 -10.23 -9.00
N ARG A 4 -25.65 -10.11 -9.50
CA ARG A 4 -24.96 -11.22 -10.18
C ARG A 4 -24.68 -12.33 -9.17
N TYR A 5 -24.80 -13.59 -9.59
CA TYR A 5 -24.40 -14.75 -8.78
C TYR A 5 -22.90 -14.61 -8.40
N GLY A 6 -22.56 -15.00 -7.17
CA GLY A 6 -21.19 -14.92 -6.65
C GLY A 6 -20.75 -13.55 -6.16
N SER A 7 -21.67 -12.59 -6.05
CA SER A 7 -21.36 -11.23 -5.60
C SER A 7 -21.32 -11.05 -4.08
N ASP A 8 -21.88 -12.00 -3.33
CA ASP A 8 -21.87 -11.99 -1.85
C ASP A 8 -21.59 -13.39 -1.26
N GLY A 9 -21.26 -13.42 0.04
CA GLY A 9 -20.92 -14.66 0.74
C GLY A 9 -22.07 -15.67 0.88
N SER A 10 -23.32 -15.32 0.54
CA SER A 10 -24.47 -16.23 0.67
C SER A 10 -24.46 -17.36 -0.35
N ASP A 11 -24.00 -17.09 -1.57
CA ASP A 11 -23.90 -18.10 -2.61
C ASP A 11 -22.84 -19.16 -2.23
N GLN A 12 -21.68 -18.69 -1.71
CA GLN A 12 -20.62 -19.58 -1.24
C GLN A 12 -21.06 -20.40 -0.03
N ALA A 13 -21.72 -19.79 0.96
CA ALA A 13 -22.25 -20.45 2.13
C ALA A 13 -23.25 -21.55 1.74
N SER A 14 -24.20 -21.24 0.86
CA SER A 14 -25.21 -22.18 0.36
C SER A 14 -24.58 -23.35 -0.40
N LEU A 15 -23.58 -23.08 -1.25
CA LEU A 15 -22.86 -24.13 -1.98
C LEU A 15 -22.13 -25.09 -1.03
N GLN A 16 -21.42 -24.57 -0.05
CA GLN A 16 -20.67 -25.37 0.92
C GLN A 16 -21.58 -26.27 1.76
N VAL A 17 -22.69 -25.72 2.27
CA VAL A 17 -23.65 -26.49 3.08
C VAL A 17 -24.31 -27.55 2.24
N ASN A 18 -24.75 -27.24 1.01
CA ASN A 18 -25.38 -28.21 0.12
C ASN A 18 -24.43 -29.33 -0.29
N ALA A 19 -23.18 -29.00 -0.64
CA ALA A 19 -22.19 -30.00 -1.01
C ALA A 19 -21.88 -30.95 0.17
N ALA A 20 -21.65 -30.41 1.37
CA ALA A 20 -21.41 -31.23 2.56
C ALA A 20 -22.61 -32.10 2.93
N THR A 21 -23.83 -31.58 2.82
CA THR A 21 -25.07 -32.32 3.05
C THR A 21 -25.21 -33.44 2.04
N ALA A 22 -24.91 -33.23 0.77
CA ALA A 22 -24.91 -34.25 -0.26
C ALA A 22 -23.95 -35.40 0.07
N VAL A 23 -22.72 -35.08 0.50
CA VAL A 23 -21.71 -36.08 0.94
C VAL A 23 -22.25 -36.90 2.12
N ALA A 24 -22.83 -36.23 3.13
CA ALA A 24 -23.43 -36.94 4.27
C ALA A 24 -24.58 -37.89 3.91
N ARG A 25 -25.38 -37.53 2.88
CA ARG A 25 -26.51 -38.37 2.37
C ARG A 25 -26.04 -39.53 1.51
N LEU A 26 -24.99 -39.32 0.71
CA LEU A 26 -24.43 -40.37 -0.16
C LEU A 26 -23.60 -41.39 0.63
N MET A 27 -23.03 -40.99 1.76
CA MET A 27 -22.19 -41.83 2.64
C MET A 27 -22.70 -41.75 4.09
N PRO A 28 -23.85 -42.39 4.42
CA PRO A 28 -24.56 -42.17 5.69
C PRO A 28 -23.92 -42.91 6.88
N SER A 29 -22.60 -42.95 6.99
CA SER A 29 -21.93 -43.45 8.18
C SER A 29 -21.87 -42.37 9.28
N ALA A 30 -21.97 -42.76 10.54
CA ALA A 30 -21.92 -41.81 11.67
C ALA A 30 -20.66 -40.92 11.64
N ARG A 31 -19.55 -41.48 11.18
CA ARG A 31 -18.27 -40.73 11.06
C ARG A 31 -18.32 -39.68 9.96
N VAL A 32 -18.90 -40.00 8.81
CA VAL A 32 -19.03 -39.07 7.69
C VAL A 32 -20.02 -37.96 8.02
N VAL A 33 -21.14 -38.30 8.64
CA VAL A 33 -22.15 -37.32 9.09
C VAL A 33 -21.53 -36.37 10.12
N ASP A 34 -20.82 -36.88 11.11
CA ASP A 34 -20.13 -36.05 12.13
C ASP A 34 -19.06 -35.13 11.48
N ALA A 35 -18.24 -35.67 10.58
CA ALA A 35 -17.23 -34.91 9.88
C ALA A 35 -17.82 -33.78 9.01
N THR A 36 -18.93 -34.03 8.31
CA THR A 36 -19.61 -33.02 7.49
C THR A 36 -20.27 -31.93 8.35
N LEU A 37 -20.85 -32.29 9.49
CA LEU A 37 -21.37 -31.31 10.45
C LEU A 37 -20.27 -30.44 11.03
N TRP A 38 -19.11 -31.02 11.38
CA TRP A 38 -17.92 -30.24 11.77
C TRP A 38 -17.44 -29.31 10.65
N TYR A 39 -17.37 -29.79 9.41
CA TYR A 39 -17.00 -28.96 8.28
C TYR A 39 -17.93 -27.74 8.13
N ILE A 40 -19.24 -27.96 8.12
CA ILE A 40 -20.24 -26.89 8.03
C ILE A 40 -20.10 -25.92 9.20
N ALA A 41 -19.97 -26.42 10.43
CA ALA A 41 -19.81 -25.58 11.62
C ALA A 41 -18.56 -24.73 11.57
N LEU A 42 -17.40 -25.32 11.21
CA LEU A 42 -16.14 -24.59 11.10
C LEU A 42 -16.17 -23.50 10.02
N GLN A 43 -16.81 -23.78 8.86
CA GLN A 43 -16.99 -22.76 7.83
C GLN A 43 -17.81 -21.58 8.34
N GLY A 44 -18.91 -21.84 9.06
CA GLY A 44 -19.71 -20.79 9.69
C GLY A 44 -18.92 -19.98 10.70
N VAL A 45 -18.24 -20.64 11.65
CA VAL A 45 -17.42 -19.97 12.67
C VAL A 45 -16.28 -19.17 12.06
N MET A 46 -15.59 -19.72 11.06
CA MET A 46 -14.52 -18.99 10.35
C MET A 46 -15.04 -17.78 9.58
N SER A 47 -16.25 -17.87 9.00
CA SER A 47 -16.86 -16.72 8.31
C SER A 47 -17.06 -15.53 9.24
N TYR A 48 -17.56 -15.76 10.46
CA TYR A 48 -17.68 -14.70 11.47
C TYR A 48 -16.31 -14.17 11.90
N ALA A 49 -15.40 -15.07 12.27
CA ALA A 49 -14.06 -14.67 12.74
C ALA A 49 -13.30 -13.86 11.68
N ALA A 50 -13.27 -14.32 10.44
CA ALA A 50 -12.62 -13.62 9.34
C ALA A 50 -13.24 -12.25 9.09
N SER A 51 -14.58 -12.15 9.14
CA SER A 51 -15.30 -10.87 9.02
C SER A 51 -14.90 -9.89 10.12
N GLY A 52 -14.87 -10.33 11.38
CA GLY A 52 -14.46 -9.51 12.51
C GLY A 52 -12.99 -9.08 12.43
N TRP A 53 -12.10 -10.01 12.15
CA TRP A 53 -10.65 -9.73 12.09
C TRP A 53 -10.27 -8.78 10.95
N VAL A 54 -10.90 -8.92 9.79
CA VAL A 54 -10.68 -7.97 8.67
C VAL A 54 -11.21 -6.57 9.05
N LYS A 55 -12.36 -6.48 9.69
CA LYS A 55 -12.91 -5.19 10.18
C LYS A 55 -12.00 -4.52 11.20
N LEU A 56 -11.31 -5.28 12.06
CA LEU A 56 -10.33 -4.74 13.02
C LEU A 56 -9.17 -4.01 12.34
N LEU A 57 -8.86 -4.29 11.08
CA LEU A 57 -7.86 -3.57 10.32
C LEU A 57 -8.37 -2.17 9.89
N GLY A 58 -9.68 -2.00 9.73
CA GLY A 58 -10.31 -0.77 9.28
C GLY A 58 -10.40 0.30 10.38
N ARG A 59 -9.91 1.52 10.11
CA ARG A 59 -9.98 2.66 11.05
C ARG A 59 -11.43 3.02 11.45
N PRO A 60 -12.41 3.14 10.52
CA PRO A 60 -13.78 3.45 10.90
C PRO A 60 -14.39 2.43 11.87
N TRP A 61 -14.04 1.15 11.70
CA TRP A 61 -14.48 0.09 12.61
C TRP A 61 -13.90 0.26 14.01
N ARG A 62 -12.59 0.53 14.11
CA ARG A 62 -11.93 0.77 15.41
C ARG A 62 -12.38 2.07 16.08
N GLN A 63 -12.76 3.07 15.29
CA GLN A 63 -13.28 4.35 15.77
C GLN A 63 -14.78 4.33 16.07
N GLY A 64 -15.47 3.23 15.75
CA GLY A 64 -16.89 3.10 16.03
C GLY A 64 -17.82 3.88 15.10
N THR A 65 -17.35 4.30 13.91
CA THR A 65 -18.10 5.10 12.93
C THR A 65 -18.42 4.33 11.63
N ALA A 66 -18.14 3.03 11.58
CA ALA A 66 -18.26 2.26 10.36
C ALA A 66 -19.71 2.00 9.95
N LEU A 67 -20.63 1.85 10.90
CA LEU A 67 -22.02 1.52 10.59
C LEU A 67 -22.72 2.64 9.80
N SER A 68 -22.54 3.90 10.18
CA SER A 68 -23.07 5.03 9.42
C SER A 68 -22.47 5.10 8.02
N GLY A 69 -21.18 4.78 7.86
CA GLY A 69 -20.52 4.68 6.57
C GLY A 69 -21.16 3.62 5.67
N VAL A 70 -21.42 2.42 6.21
CA VAL A 70 -22.11 1.33 5.48
C VAL A 70 -23.51 1.75 5.08
N MET A 71 -24.25 2.41 5.96
CA MET A 71 -25.62 2.86 5.69
C MET A 71 -25.71 3.98 4.63
N ARG A 72 -24.61 4.62 4.26
CA ARG A 72 -24.53 5.59 3.16
C ARG A 72 -24.23 4.97 1.79
N THR A 73 -23.87 3.70 1.73
CA THR A 73 -23.52 3.07 0.44
C THR A 73 -24.74 2.89 -0.45
N SER A 74 -24.54 2.98 -1.77
CA SER A 74 -25.61 2.73 -2.75
C SER A 74 -26.06 1.28 -2.80
N THR A 75 -25.22 0.35 -2.34
CA THR A 75 -25.49 -1.11 -2.41
C THR A 75 -26.23 -1.61 -1.18
N TYR A 76 -25.87 -1.15 0.01
CA TYR A 76 -26.37 -1.64 1.29
C TYR A 76 -27.00 -0.56 2.16
N GLY A 77 -27.02 0.69 1.67
CA GLY A 77 -27.46 1.83 2.46
C GLY A 77 -28.94 1.83 2.77
N HIS A 78 -29.26 2.38 3.95
CA HIS A 78 -30.64 2.62 4.39
C HIS A 78 -30.70 4.00 5.06
N ASP A 79 -31.38 4.94 4.41
CA ASP A 79 -31.42 6.37 4.82
C ASP A 79 -31.94 6.56 6.27
N GLY A 80 -33.00 5.86 6.66
CA GLY A 80 -33.53 5.94 8.03
C GLY A 80 -32.55 5.45 9.09
N ALA A 81 -31.83 4.35 8.81
CA ALA A 81 -30.81 3.82 9.70
C ALA A 81 -29.62 4.77 9.78
N TRP A 82 -29.17 5.34 8.66
CA TRP A 82 -28.13 6.34 8.62
C TRP A 82 -28.46 7.56 9.48
N ARG A 83 -29.66 8.16 9.28
CA ARG A 83 -30.12 9.33 10.08
C ARG A 83 -30.21 9.01 11.56
N PHE A 84 -30.64 7.80 11.92
CA PHE A 84 -30.67 7.34 13.30
C PHE A 84 -29.28 7.30 13.92
N LEU A 85 -28.31 6.68 13.24
CA LEU A 85 -26.93 6.58 13.71
C LEU A 85 -26.28 7.97 13.85
N GLN A 86 -26.51 8.86 12.90
CA GLN A 86 -26.02 10.26 12.98
C GLN A 86 -26.57 11.02 14.20
N LYS A 87 -27.81 10.77 14.57
CA LYS A 87 -28.43 11.38 15.78
C LYS A 87 -27.94 10.74 17.08
N HIS A 88 -27.44 9.51 17.02
CA HIS A 88 -27.06 8.71 18.19
C HIS A 88 -25.61 8.16 18.09
N PRO A 89 -24.57 9.02 18.06
CA PRO A 89 -23.19 8.59 17.83
C PRO A 89 -22.65 7.64 18.92
N LYS A 90 -23.12 7.79 20.16
CA LYS A 90 -22.76 6.85 21.24
C LYS A 90 -23.32 5.45 21.00
N PHE A 91 -24.53 5.35 20.46
CA PHE A 91 -25.14 4.07 20.08
C PHE A 91 -24.35 3.44 18.92
N GLU A 92 -24.01 4.23 17.89
CA GLU A 92 -23.19 3.74 16.77
C GLU A 92 -21.86 3.15 17.26
N HIS A 93 -21.18 3.87 18.15
CA HIS A 93 -19.89 3.41 18.70
C HIS A 93 -20.05 2.08 19.46
N ILE A 94 -21.05 1.96 20.32
CA ILE A 94 -21.31 0.73 21.09
C ILE A 94 -21.72 -0.41 20.16
N ALA A 95 -22.58 -0.16 19.17
CA ALA A 95 -23.02 -1.17 18.21
C ALA A 95 -21.87 -1.68 17.32
N THR A 96 -21.01 -0.77 16.85
CA THR A 96 -19.83 -1.12 16.05
C THR A 96 -18.84 -1.94 16.89
N ALA A 97 -18.54 -1.52 18.12
CA ALA A 97 -17.65 -2.26 19.03
C ALA A 97 -18.24 -3.63 19.39
N GLY A 98 -19.53 -3.69 19.69
CA GLY A 98 -20.23 -4.95 19.96
C GLY A 98 -20.18 -5.93 18.81
N LEU A 99 -20.38 -5.44 17.58
CA LEU A 99 -20.27 -6.27 16.37
C LEU A 99 -18.86 -6.81 16.17
N LEU A 100 -17.83 -5.95 16.35
CA LEU A 100 -16.43 -6.39 16.24
C LEU A 100 -16.08 -7.47 17.25
N VAL A 101 -16.47 -7.28 18.51
CA VAL A 101 -16.25 -8.27 19.58
C VAL A 101 -16.99 -9.56 19.27
N PHE A 102 -18.26 -9.47 18.88
CA PHE A 102 -19.09 -10.62 18.56
C PHE A 102 -18.50 -11.47 17.44
N GLU A 103 -18.17 -10.85 16.30
CA GLU A 103 -17.61 -11.57 15.15
C GLU A 103 -16.20 -12.10 15.44
N SER A 104 -15.33 -11.30 16.05
CA SER A 104 -13.93 -11.70 16.32
C SER A 104 -13.80 -12.79 17.36
N ALA A 105 -14.68 -12.79 18.36
CA ALA A 105 -14.68 -13.76 19.45
C ALA A 105 -15.56 -15.00 19.17
N TYR A 106 -16.22 -15.04 18.00
CA TYR A 106 -17.15 -16.14 17.67
C TYR A 106 -16.56 -17.55 17.86
N PRO A 107 -15.28 -17.82 17.55
CA PRO A 107 -14.67 -19.14 17.79
C PRO A 107 -14.70 -19.60 19.25
N LEU A 108 -14.79 -18.69 20.22
CA LEU A 108 -14.88 -19.01 21.63
C LEU A 108 -16.19 -19.73 22.01
N VAL A 109 -17.14 -19.82 21.08
CA VAL A 109 -18.38 -20.61 21.23
C VAL A 109 -18.11 -22.05 21.64
N TYR A 110 -16.99 -22.63 21.19
CA TYR A 110 -16.59 -23.99 21.53
C TYR A 110 -16.05 -24.15 22.97
N LEU A 111 -15.66 -23.06 23.61
CA LEU A 111 -15.19 -23.06 24.99
C LEU A 111 -16.32 -22.79 26.01
N ALA A 112 -17.45 -22.26 25.55
CA ALA A 112 -18.48 -21.70 26.40
C ALA A 112 -19.62 -22.67 26.77
N GLY A 113 -19.66 -23.85 26.19
CA GLY A 113 -20.68 -24.88 26.42
C GLY A 113 -22.02 -24.65 25.70
N PRO A 114 -22.94 -25.66 25.73
CA PRO A 114 -24.10 -25.72 24.84
C PRO A 114 -25.11 -24.57 24.97
N ARG A 115 -25.34 -24.09 26.22
CA ARG A 115 -26.29 -23.02 26.47
C ARG A 115 -25.82 -21.69 25.88
N VAL A 116 -24.54 -21.40 26.05
CA VAL A 116 -23.94 -20.19 25.47
C VAL A 116 -23.85 -20.33 23.97
N GLY A 117 -23.53 -21.51 23.44
CA GLY A 117 -23.56 -21.80 22.00
C GLY A 117 -24.92 -21.50 21.37
N ALA A 118 -26.00 -21.88 22.05
CA ALA A 118 -27.37 -21.58 21.61
C ALA A 118 -27.65 -20.07 21.60
N LEU A 119 -27.27 -19.35 22.66
CA LEU A 119 -27.43 -17.89 22.75
C LEU A 119 -26.62 -17.15 21.66
N VAL A 120 -25.37 -17.56 21.43
CA VAL A 120 -24.52 -17.00 20.38
C VAL A 120 -25.11 -17.24 18.99
N SER A 121 -25.61 -18.46 18.74
CA SER A 121 -26.29 -18.78 17.47
C SER A 121 -27.56 -17.96 17.27
N LEU A 122 -28.38 -17.78 18.31
CA LEU A 122 -29.56 -16.95 18.25
C LEU A 122 -29.22 -15.47 17.98
N SER A 123 -28.19 -14.95 18.63
CA SER A 123 -27.68 -13.58 18.41
C SER A 123 -27.20 -13.39 16.96
N ALA A 124 -26.48 -14.38 16.40
CA ALA A 124 -26.03 -14.36 15.02
C ALA A 124 -27.21 -14.38 14.03
N MET A 125 -28.21 -15.21 14.29
CA MET A 125 -29.42 -15.23 13.48
C MET A 125 -30.17 -13.90 13.52
N SER A 126 -30.31 -13.31 14.72
CA SER A 126 -30.92 -11.99 14.88
C SER A 126 -30.17 -10.90 14.10
N PHE A 127 -28.85 -10.94 14.12
CA PHE A 127 -27.99 -10.05 13.34
C PHE A 127 -28.22 -10.20 11.83
N HIS A 128 -28.31 -11.45 11.32
CA HIS A 128 -28.59 -11.66 9.90
C HIS A 128 -30.01 -11.26 9.50
N VAL A 129 -31.01 -11.52 10.34
CA VAL A 129 -32.38 -11.05 10.12
C VAL A 129 -32.41 -9.52 10.06
N LEU A 130 -31.73 -8.83 10.97
CA LEU A 130 -31.63 -7.38 10.95
C LEU A 130 -30.99 -6.86 9.65
N ASN A 131 -29.89 -7.47 9.21
CA ASN A 131 -29.28 -7.16 7.92
C ASN A 131 -30.22 -7.42 6.75
N GLY A 132 -31.00 -8.52 6.79
CA GLY A 132 -32.01 -8.82 5.78
C GLY A 132 -33.08 -7.73 5.67
N VAL A 133 -33.55 -7.23 6.82
CA VAL A 133 -34.59 -6.19 6.90
C VAL A 133 -34.05 -4.81 6.53
N VAL A 134 -32.90 -4.42 7.08
CA VAL A 134 -32.35 -3.06 6.92
C VAL A 134 -31.63 -2.89 5.59
N MET A 135 -30.86 -3.89 5.16
CA MET A 135 -29.99 -3.81 3.99
C MET A 135 -30.54 -4.57 2.77
N GLY A 136 -31.72 -5.22 2.89
CA GLY A 136 -32.31 -6.00 1.79
C GLY A 136 -31.60 -7.33 1.50
N LEU A 137 -30.80 -7.85 2.43
CA LEU A 137 -29.96 -9.03 2.26
C LEU A 137 -30.70 -10.35 2.59
N GLY A 138 -31.89 -10.56 2.02
CA GLY A 138 -32.72 -11.73 2.35
C GLY A 138 -32.03 -13.07 2.09
N ARG A 139 -31.28 -13.22 0.98
CA ARG A 139 -30.53 -14.45 0.68
C ARG A 139 -29.43 -14.73 1.69
N PHE A 140 -28.81 -13.67 2.20
CA PHE A 140 -27.77 -13.74 3.21
C PHE A 140 -28.28 -14.36 4.51
N VAL A 141 -29.54 -14.06 4.90
CA VAL A 141 -30.19 -14.66 6.07
C VAL A 141 -30.21 -16.18 5.96
N TRP A 142 -30.71 -16.69 4.83
CA TRP A 142 -30.86 -18.15 4.62
C TRP A 142 -29.51 -18.85 4.47
N GLY A 143 -28.57 -18.25 3.74
CA GLY A 143 -27.23 -18.81 3.55
C GLY A 143 -26.49 -19.01 4.87
N PHE A 144 -26.56 -18.02 5.76
CA PHE A 144 -25.90 -18.10 7.06
C PHE A 144 -26.71 -18.90 8.10
N ALA A 145 -28.05 -18.90 8.01
CA ALA A 145 -28.90 -19.73 8.85
C ALA A 145 -28.52 -21.21 8.75
N ALA A 146 -28.12 -21.66 7.57
CA ALA A 146 -27.80 -23.05 7.31
C ALA A 146 -26.55 -23.57 8.07
N PHE A 147 -25.69 -22.70 8.59
CA PHE A 147 -24.54 -23.10 9.42
C PHE A 147 -24.94 -23.43 10.86
N HIS A 148 -25.97 -22.78 11.41
CA HIS A 148 -26.26 -22.83 12.84
C HIS A 148 -26.67 -24.20 13.38
N PRO A 149 -27.44 -25.07 12.68
CA PRO A 149 -27.70 -26.41 13.16
C PRO A 149 -26.41 -27.21 13.39
N ALA A 150 -25.42 -27.06 12.50
CA ALA A 150 -24.15 -27.72 12.63
C ALA A 150 -23.29 -27.12 13.78
N ILE A 151 -23.33 -25.82 13.99
CA ILE A 151 -22.65 -25.13 15.11
C ILE A 151 -23.26 -25.63 16.43
N LEU A 152 -24.58 -25.69 16.52
CA LEU A 152 -25.27 -26.22 17.72
C LEU A 152 -24.92 -27.68 17.98
N TYR A 153 -24.91 -28.52 16.93
CA TYR A 153 -24.50 -29.91 17.07
C TYR A 153 -23.08 -30.05 17.64
N THR A 154 -22.12 -29.32 17.08
CA THR A 154 -20.71 -29.42 17.44
C THR A 154 -20.38 -28.79 18.79
N THR A 155 -21.20 -27.88 19.32
CA THR A 155 -21.05 -27.36 20.70
C THR A 155 -21.59 -28.29 21.76
N HIS A 156 -22.36 -29.35 21.40
CA HIS A 156 -22.87 -30.35 22.34
C HIS A 156 -21.84 -31.45 22.64
N ARG A 157 -21.79 -31.92 23.89
CA ARG A 157 -20.85 -32.99 24.33
C ARG A 157 -21.02 -34.33 23.60
N GLN A 158 -22.09 -34.54 22.86
CA GLN A 158 -22.34 -35.80 22.12
C GLN A 158 -21.34 -36.01 20.98
N SER A 159 -20.79 -34.96 20.38
CA SER A 159 -19.76 -35.05 19.33
C SER A 159 -18.45 -35.65 19.82
N ALA A 160 -18.14 -35.50 21.13
CA ALA A 160 -16.93 -36.06 21.75
C ALA A 160 -16.89 -37.58 21.78
N ARG A 161 -18.03 -38.28 21.71
CA ARG A 161 -18.12 -39.74 21.74
C ARG A 161 -17.83 -40.46 20.43
N SER A 162 -17.93 -39.72 19.30
CA SER A 162 -17.74 -40.26 17.93
C SER A 162 -16.34 -40.00 17.34
N GLY A 163 -15.40 -39.45 18.10
CA GLY A 163 -14.10 -39.03 17.58
C GLY A 163 -14.15 -37.70 16.81
N GLY A 164 -15.19 -36.88 17.04
CA GLY A 164 -15.51 -35.65 16.33
C GLY A 164 -14.44 -34.53 16.38
N TYR A 165 -13.39 -34.66 17.20
CA TYR A 165 -12.29 -33.68 17.23
C TYR A 165 -11.25 -33.87 16.14
N LEU A 166 -11.28 -34.97 15.38
CA LEU A 166 -10.26 -35.23 14.36
C LEU A 166 -10.30 -34.15 13.26
N LEU A 167 -11.47 -33.78 12.76
CA LEU A 167 -11.61 -32.76 11.73
C LEU A 167 -11.22 -31.35 12.21
N PRO A 168 -11.67 -30.86 13.38
CA PRO A 168 -11.18 -29.61 13.94
C PRO A 168 -9.66 -29.56 14.11
N ILE A 169 -9.06 -30.63 14.67
CA ILE A 169 -7.60 -30.71 14.85
C ILE A 169 -6.89 -30.72 13.49
N ALA A 170 -7.35 -31.53 12.53
CA ALA A 170 -6.78 -31.57 11.19
C ALA A 170 -6.90 -30.21 10.48
N SER A 171 -8.06 -29.54 10.59
CA SER A 171 -8.27 -28.22 10.01
C SER A 171 -7.38 -27.16 10.66
N ALA A 172 -7.27 -27.15 11.98
CA ALA A 172 -6.39 -26.24 12.72
C ALA A 172 -4.91 -26.47 12.36
N SER A 173 -4.49 -27.75 12.25
CA SER A 173 -3.13 -28.13 11.86
C SER A 173 -2.82 -27.71 10.44
N LEU A 174 -3.76 -27.91 9.50
CA LEU A 174 -3.63 -27.46 8.11
C LEU A 174 -3.52 -25.93 8.03
N LEU A 175 -4.39 -25.20 8.74
CA LEU A 175 -4.33 -23.73 8.79
C LEU A 175 -2.99 -23.26 9.37
N ALA A 176 -2.53 -23.84 10.46
CA ALA A 176 -1.24 -23.53 11.07
C ALA A 176 -0.08 -23.80 10.09
N ALA A 177 -0.12 -24.92 9.36
CA ALA A 177 0.87 -25.24 8.34
C ALA A 177 0.86 -24.21 7.19
N VAL A 178 -0.32 -23.83 6.68
CA VAL A 178 -0.45 -22.79 5.62
C VAL A 178 0.09 -21.44 6.10
N VAL A 179 -0.29 -21.01 7.31
CA VAL A 179 0.24 -19.78 7.91
C VAL A 179 1.75 -19.89 8.10
N GLY A 180 2.27 -21.03 8.56
CA GLY A 180 3.69 -21.28 8.70
C GLY A 180 4.45 -21.15 7.37
N VAL A 181 3.93 -21.72 6.29
CA VAL A 181 4.51 -21.56 4.93
C VAL A 181 4.51 -20.11 4.48
N ILE A 182 3.42 -19.39 4.70
CA ILE A 182 3.31 -17.95 4.38
C ILE A 182 4.35 -17.14 5.15
N GLN A 183 4.54 -17.42 6.45
CA GLN A 183 5.54 -16.75 7.30
C GLN A 183 6.98 -17.07 6.86
N ILE A 184 7.28 -18.33 6.56
CA ILE A 184 8.60 -18.72 6.03
C ILE A 184 8.89 -18.00 4.72
N ALA A 185 7.92 -17.94 3.80
CA ALA A 185 8.04 -17.22 2.55
C ALA A 185 8.26 -15.71 2.76
N ALA A 186 7.57 -15.12 3.75
CA ALA A 186 7.74 -13.71 4.12
C ALA A 186 9.14 -13.44 4.70
N LEU A 187 9.64 -14.30 5.57
CA LEU A 187 10.99 -14.20 6.14
C LEU A 187 12.07 -14.36 5.06
N HIS A 188 11.91 -15.32 4.16
CA HIS A 188 12.81 -15.49 3.03
C HIS A 188 12.82 -14.25 2.11
N ARG A 189 11.65 -13.74 1.75
CA ARG A 189 11.52 -12.50 0.97
C ARG A 189 12.17 -11.32 1.67
N ARG A 190 11.94 -11.15 2.99
CA ARG A 190 12.55 -10.11 3.80
C ARG A 190 14.08 -10.17 3.75
N ARG A 191 14.68 -11.36 3.80
CA ARG A 191 16.13 -11.54 3.63
C ARG A 191 16.58 -11.09 2.24
N LEU A 192 15.92 -11.54 1.17
CA LEU A 192 16.24 -11.12 -0.19
C LEU A 192 16.17 -9.60 -0.39
N VAL A 193 15.20 -8.93 0.25
CA VAL A 193 15.07 -7.47 0.18
C VAL A 193 16.19 -6.79 0.96
N LEU A 194 16.55 -7.29 2.14
CA LEU A 194 17.60 -6.70 2.99
C LEU A 194 19.00 -6.92 2.44
N ASP A 195 19.28 -8.08 1.84
CA ASP A 195 20.55 -8.38 1.23
C ASP A 195 20.78 -7.54 -0.04
N GLY A 196 19.68 -7.16 -0.71
CA GLY A 196 19.71 -6.41 -1.95
C GLY A 196 20.34 -7.18 -3.12
N PRO A 197 20.35 -6.61 -4.33
CA PRO A 197 21.03 -7.19 -5.47
C PRO A 197 22.56 -7.06 -5.34
N PRO A 198 23.35 -8.07 -5.76
CA PRO A 198 24.80 -8.09 -5.59
C PRO A 198 25.57 -7.04 -6.43
N PHE A 199 24.89 -6.39 -7.37
CA PHE A 199 25.45 -5.32 -8.20
C PHE A 199 25.19 -3.92 -7.64
N ARG A 200 24.74 -3.81 -6.39
CA ARG A 200 24.50 -2.56 -5.68
C ARG A 200 25.43 -2.43 -4.49
N GLU A 201 25.68 -1.19 -4.16
CA GLU A 201 26.55 -0.82 -3.06
C GLU A 201 25.78 -0.15 -1.94
N ASN A 202 26.37 -0.06 -0.77
CA ASN A 202 25.82 0.60 0.38
C ASN A 202 26.70 1.81 0.75
N LEU A 203 26.05 2.94 1.05
CA LEU A 203 26.70 4.17 1.48
C LEU A 203 26.10 4.59 2.81
N GLU A 204 26.93 4.80 3.82
CA GLU A 204 26.51 5.39 5.08
C GLU A 204 26.49 6.91 4.95
N THR A 205 25.34 7.52 5.27
CA THR A 205 25.15 8.97 5.21
C THR A 205 25.60 9.63 6.52
N ARG A 206 25.75 10.95 6.51
CA ARG A 206 26.08 11.73 7.71
C ARG A 206 25.06 11.57 8.84
N SER A 207 23.81 11.25 8.50
CA SER A 207 22.75 10.96 9.47
C SER A 207 22.86 9.56 10.11
N GLY A 208 23.80 8.71 9.64
CA GLY A 208 23.96 7.31 10.02
C GLY A 208 22.94 6.38 9.38
N ASN A 209 22.18 6.83 8.38
CA ASN A 209 21.40 5.98 7.51
C ASN A 209 22.31 5.25 6.53
N VAL A 210 21.92 4.07 6.07
CA VAL A 210 22.64 3.34 5.03
C VAL A 210 21.77 3.29 3.78
N LEU A 211 22.23 3.90 2.71
CA LEU A 211 21.54 3.92 1.43
C LEU A 211 22.09 2.83 0.52
N ASN A 212 21.21 2.01 -0.04
CA ASN A 212 21.54 1.04 -1.08
C ASN A 212 21.35 1.70 -2.44
N TYR A 213 22.43 1.81 -3.20
CA TYR A 213 22.45 2.49 -4.50
C TYR A 213 23.02 1.61 -5.60
N GLY A 214 22.68 1.95 -6.84
CA GLY A 214 23.26 1.35 -8.03
C GLY A 214 23.38 2.40 -9.12
N GLY A 215 24.15 2.08 -10.15
CA GLY A 215 24.33 3.02 -11.25
C GLY A 215 25.54 2.71 -12.12
N LYS A 216 25.97 3.72 -12.87
CA LYS A 216 27.17 3.74 -13.70
C LYS A 216 28.03 4.90 -13.24
N LEU A 217 29.24 4.62 -12.75
CA LEU A 217 30.20 5.60 -12.20
C LEU A 217 31.57 5.44 -12.86
N LYS A 218 31.65 5.72 -14.18
CA LYS A 218 32.88 5.59 -14.97
C LYS A 218 33.73 6.88 -14.98
N GLY A 219 33.20 7.98 -14.42
CA GLY A 219 33.86 9.28 -14.40
C GLY A 219 33.50 10.14 -15.61
N ALA A 220 32.28 10.00 -16.09
CA ALA A 220 31.71 10.84 -17.13
C ALA A 220 31.62 12.33 -16.69
N SER A 221 31.47 13.22 -17.64
CA SER A 221 31.44 14.68 -17.40
C SER A 221 30.19 15.13 -16.63
N VAL A 222 29.11 14.33 -16.67
CA VAL A 222 27.85 14.61 -15.99
C VAL A 222 27.44 13.43 -15.10
N LEU A 223 27.00 13.74 -13.88
CA LEU A 223 26.35 12.79 -12.98
C LEU A 223 24.86 13.10 -12.89
N VAL A 224 24.02 12.11 -13.17
CA VAL A 224 22.57 12.16 -12.98
C VAL A 224 22.19 11.38 -11.73
N VAL A 225 21.56 12.01 -10.75
CA VAL A 225 21.08 11.35 -9.53
C VAL A 225 19.55 11.36 -9.52
N MET A 226 18.95 10.18 -9.33
CA MET A 226 17.50 9.98 -9.47
C MET A 226 16.85 9.70 -8.10
N GLU A 227 15.84 10.51 -7.77
CA GLU A 227 15.06 10.45 -6.53
C GLU A 227 13.66 9.89 -6.76
N ASN A 228 13.25 8.92 -5.93
CA ASN A 228 12.04 8.14 -6.10
C ASN A 228 10.77 8.87 -5.63
N ALA A 229 9.63 8.43 -6.16
CA ALA A 229 8.31 8.78 -5.65
C ALA A 229 8.05 8.18 -4.25
N LEU A 230 6.94 8.56 -3.65
CA LEU A 230 6.40 7.93 -2.45
C LEU A 230 6.04 6.46 -2.76
N PHE A 231 6.32 5.53 -1.85
CA PHE A 231 6.15 4.08 -2.05
C PHE A 231 6.86 3.51 -3.30
N ALA A 232 7.90 4.16 -3.77
CA ALA A 232 8.68 3.70 -4.92
C ALA A 232 10.12 3.37 -4.52
N THR A 233 10.74 2.53 -5.33
CA THR A 233 12.12 2.09 -5.21
C THR A 233 12.87 2.36 -6.49
N GLN A 234 14.18 2.31 -6.46
CA GLN A 234 15.05 2.61 -7.59
C GLN A 234 14.75 1.76 -8.85
N GLU A 235 14.03 0.64 -8.72
CA GLU A 235 13.61 -0.21 -9.84
C GLU A 235 12.68 0.52 -10.80
N HIS A 236 11.92 1.51 -10.35
CA HIS A 236 11.02 2.29 -11.20
C HIS A 236 11.77 3.01 -12.32
N TYR A 237 13.01 3.40 -12.08
CA TYR A 237 13.89 4.00 -13.10
C TYR A 237 14.51 3.01 -14.07
N GLY A 238 14.11 1.74 -14.06
CA GLY A 238 14.77 0.67 -14.79
C GLY A 238 14.90 0.89 -16.30
N TRP A 239 13.92 1.48 -16.98
CA TRP A 239 14.00 1.82 -18.40
C TRP A 239 14.84 3.07 -18.64
N ILE A 240 14.73 4.07 -17.80
CA ILE A 240 15.53 5.30 -17.88
C ILE A 240 17.00 4.96 -17.71
N THR A 241 17.37 4.20 -16.68
CA THR A 241 18.75 3.77 -16.45
C THR A 241 19.29 2.93 -17.62
N SER A 242 18.44 2.10 -18.23
CA SER A 242 18.81 1.32 -19.40
C SER A 242 19.07 2.21 -20.64
N ALA A 243 18.42 3.36 -20.74
CA ALA A 243 18.67 4.33 -21.79
C ALA A 243 19.94 5.15 -21.51
N LEU A 244 20.11 5.65 -20.26
CA LEU A 244 21.29 6.43 -19.85
C LEU A 244 22.57 5.59 -19.90
N ASP A 245 22.49 4.28 -19.71
CA ASP A 245 23.67 3.38 -19.78
C ASP A 245 24.34 3.38 -21.15
N ARG A 246 23.61 3.76 -22.21
CA ARG A 246 24.09 3.85 -23.60
C ARG A 246 24.82 5.17 -23.91
N ALA A 247 24.67 6.18 -23.05
CA ALA A 247 25.35 7.46 -23.21
C ALA A 247 26.71 7.40 -22.51
N ASP A 248 27.81 7.64 -23.23
CA ASP A 248 29.16 7.52 -22.67
C ASP A 248 29.51 8.69 -21.75
N ASP A 249 28.97 9.89 -22.01
CA ASP A 249 29.28 11.13 -21.28
C ASP A 249 28.43 11.35 -20.01
N VAL A 250 27.59 10.35 -19.65
CA VAL A 250 26.71 10.43 -18.49
C VAL A 250 26.94 9.26 -17.55
N ASP A 251 27.28 9.58 -16.31
CA ASP A 251 27.17 8.70 -15.16
C ASP A 251 25.81 8.88 -14.50
N PHE A 252 25.29 7.84 -13.85
CA PHE A 252 24.03 7.95 -13.13
C PHE A 252 23.99 7.12 -11.86
N ILE A 253 23.19 7.56 -10.90
CA ILE A 253 22.90 6.87 -9.64
C ILE A 253 21.39 6.81 -9.44
N THR A 254 20.92 5.60 -9.08
CA THR A 254 19.62 5.38 -8.44
C THR A 254 19.84 4.82 -7.06
N TYR A 255 18.96 5.09 -6.12
CA TYR A 255 19.08 4.58 -4.76
C TYR A 255 17.72 4.41 -4.11
N ASP A 256 17.65 3.61 -3.07
CA ASP A 256 16.48 3.50 -2.21
C ASP A 256 16.64 4.43 -1.02
N ARG A 257 15.63 5.26 -0.72
CA ARG A 257 15.65 6.06 0.51
C ARG A 257 15.70 5.20 1.76
N ALA A 258 16.17 5.76 2.87
CA ALA A 258 16.31 5.06 4.13
C ALA A 258 15.02 4.32 4.55
N GLY A 259 15.12 3.00 4.74
CA GLY A 259 14.01 2.12 5.08
C GLY A 259 13.29 1.45 3.91
N TYR A 260 13.51 1.88 2.66
CA TYR A 260 13.07 1.17 1.47
C TYR A 260 14.11 0.13 1.03
N GLY A 261 13.67 -0.89 0.31
CA GLY A 261 14.54 -1.88 -0.27
C GLY A 261 15.58 -2.41 0.72
N ALA A 262 16.85 -2.41 0.31
CA ALA A 262 17.98 -2.78 1.16
C ALA A 262 18.53 -1.62 2.02
N SER A 263 18.06 -0.38 1.81
CA SER A 263 18.47 0.79 2.59
C SER A 263 17.99 0.69 4.04
N ARG A 264 18.81 1.14 4.99
CA ARG A 264 18.54 1.02 6.43
C ARG A 264 18.42 2.38 7.07
N LEU A 265 17.40 2.54 7.91
CA LEU A 265 17.25 3.71 8.76
C LEU A 265 18.09 3.54 10.02
N ASN A 266 18.73 4.60 10.48
CA ASN A 266 19.47 4.63 11.74
C ASN A 266 18.57 4.22 12.91
N ALA A 267 18.99 3.19 13.66
CA ALA A 267 18.21 2.62 14.76
C ALA A 267 17.93 3.63 15.90
N ALA A 268 18.82 4.59 16.12
CA ALA A 268 18.63 5.64 17.14
C ALA A 268 17.50 6.59 16.74
N LYS A 269 17.48 7.06 15.49
CA LYS A 269 16.39 7.89 14.94
C LYS A 269 15.06 7.14 14.92
N ASN A 270 15.07 5.81 14.70
CA ASN A 270 13.86 5.00 14.64
C ASN A 270 13.16 4.82 16.00
N ARG A 271 13.87 4.98 17.12
CA ARG A 271 13.32 4.83 18.49
C ARG A 271 12.81 6.12 19.10
N THR A 272 13.35 7.27 18.72
CA THR A 272 13.14 8.54 19.43
C THR A 272 12.71 9.68 18.52
N GLY A 273 12.79 9.54 17.20
CA GLY A 273 12.72 10.65 16.29
C GLY A 273 11.48 10.64 15.40
N GLN A 274 10.92 11.82 15.25
CA GLN A 274 10.04 12.13 14.15
C GLN A 274 10.91 12.18 12.89
N TYR A 275 10.51 11.40 11.87
CA TYR A 275 11.08 11.51 10.54
C TYR A 275 10.53 12.77 9.86
N LEU A 276 11.42 13.58 9.29
CA LEU A 276 11.09 14.79 8.54
C LEU A 276 11.44 14.62 7.06
N ILE A 277 10.84 15.40 6.17
CA ILE A 277 11.22 15.41 4.75
C ILE A 277 12.69 15.78 4.59
N ASP A 278 13.17 16.68 5.42
CA ASP A 278 14.57 17.13 5.45
C ASP A 278 15.57 16.01 5.78
N ASP A 279 15.15 14.92 6.45
CA ASP A 279 16.02 13.74 6.64
C ASP A 279 16.36 13.08 5.28
N SER A 280 15.40 12.99 4.36
CA SER A 280 15.65 12.52 2.98
C SER A 280 16.54 13.49 2.20
N VAL A 281 16.34 14.78 2.40
CA VAL A 281 17.16 15.82 1.76
C VAL A 281 18.62 15.71 2.20
N GLU A 282 18.88 15.56 3.50
CA GLU A 282 20.23 15.37 4.03
C GLU A 282 20.90 14.10 3.51
N ASP A 283 20.14 13.00 3.42
CA ASP A 283 20.62 11.75 2.87
C ASP A 283 21.01 11.89 1.39
N LEU A 284 20.19 12.57 0.57
CA LEU A 284 20.51 12.85 -0.83
C LEU A 284 21.76 13.75 -0.95
N VAL A 285 21.86 14.82 -0.18
CA VAL A 285 23.03 15.71 -0.17
C VAL A 285 24.29 14.94 0.26
N SER A 286 24.18 14.05 1.26
CA SER A 286 25.28 13.19 1.69
C SER A 286 25.71 12.22 0.59
N LEU A 287 24.76 11.58 -0.10
CA LEU A 287 25.01 10.68 -1.25
C LEU A 287 25.77 11.43 -2.35
N VAL A 288 25.26 12.59 -2.76
CA VAL A 288 25.88 13.44 -3.78
C VAL A 288 27.28 13.84 -3.36
N SER A 289 27.45 14.37 -2.14
CA SER A 289 28.77 14.84 -1.66
C SER A 289 29.83 13.75 -1.61
N THR A 290 29.41 12.49 -1.47
CA THR A 290 30.33 11.34 -1.39
C THR A 290 30.68 10.77 -2.77
N LEU A 291 29.72 10.72 -3.71
CA LEU A 291 29.88 10.03 -4.98
C LEU A 291 30.18 10.96 -6.16
N HIS A 292 29.89 12.26 -6.02
CA HIS A 292 30.20 13.26 -7.03
C HIS A 292 31.71 13.51 -7.10
N LYS A 293 32.25 13.56 -8.31
CA LYS A 293 33.68 13.79 -8.55
C LYS A 293 33.99 15.27 -8.86
N PRO A 294 35.14 15.76 -8.48
CA PRO A 294 35.57 17.14 -8.83
C PRO A 294 35.49 17.36 -10.36
N GLY A 295 34.94 18.50 -10.76
CA GLY A 295 34.78 18.87 -12.17
C GLY A 295 33.61 18.21 -12.90
N GLN A 296 32.92 17.27 -12.28
CA GLN A 296 31.72 16.65 -12.80
C GLN A 296 30.52 17.60 -12.61
N ARG A 297 29.65 17.73 -13.58
CA ARG A 297 28.38 18.48 -13.48
C ARG A 297 27.30 17.57 -12.90
N LEU A 298 26.37 18.12 -12.15
CA LEU A 298 25.29 17.37 -11.51
C LEU A 298 23.94 17.74 -12.10
N VAL A 299 23.13 16.72 -12.39
CA VAL A 299 21.71 16.83 -12.71
C VAL A 299 20.93 15.99 -11.70
N LEU A 300 19.94 16.60 -11.04
CA LEU A 300 19.01 15.88 -10.17
C LEU A 300 17.72 15.60 -10.92
N VAL A 301 17.20 14.39 -10.78
CA VAL A 301 15.93 13.95 -11.38
C VAL A 301 15.03 13.46 -10.26
N GLY A 302 13.81 13.98 -10.16
CA GLY A 302 12.86 13.57 -9.11
C GLY A 302 11.49 13.28 -9.65
N HIS A 303 10.94 12.13 -9.28
CA HIS A 303 9.58 11.73 -9.63
C HIS A 303 8.65 11.98 -8.45
N SER A 304 7.50 12.62 -8.69
CA SER A 304 6.47 12.82 -7.68
C SER A 304 7.02 13.48 -6.41
N PHE A 305 6.91 12.85 -5.25
CA PHE A 305 7.50 13.29 -3.98
C PHE A 305 9.03 13.47 -4.05
N GLY A 306 9.71 12.67 -4.87
CA GLY A 306 11.14 12.85 -5.14
C GLY A 306 11.47 14.22 -5.74
N GLY A 307 10.55 14.81 -6.50
CA GLY A 307 10.70 16.18 -7.01
C GLY A 307 10.74 17.24 -5.90
N GLU A 308 9.97 17.07 -4.83
CA GLU A 308 10.03 17.92 -3.63
C GLU A 308 11.40 17.79 -2.94
N ILE A 309 11.87 16.56 -2.76
CA ILE A 309 13.16 16.30 -2.12
C ILE A 309 14.30 16.93 -2.91
N ILE A 310 14.35 16.77 -4.25
CA ILE A 310 15.44 17.34 -5.05
C ILE A 310 15.38 18.88 -5.10
N ARG A 311 14.20 19.49 -5.06
CA ARG A 311 14.09 20.96 -4.98
C ARG A 311 14.69 21.51 -3.69
N ARG A 312 14.42 20.85 -2.54
CA ARG A 312 15.02 21.21 -1.26
C ARG A 312 16.54 20.95 -1.24
N ALA A 313 16.98 19.82 -1.81
CA ALA A 313 18.39 19.48 -1.90
C ALA A 313 19.17 20.44 -2.80
N ALA A 314 18.58 20.91 -3.90
CA ALA A 314 19.18 21.86 -4.83
C ALA A 314 19.66 23.15 -4.16
N ARG A 315 19.03 23.58 -3.08
CA ARG A 315 19.42 24.76 -2.30
C ARG A 315 20.63 24.53 -1.37
N ARG A 316 20.95 23.27 -1.12
CA ARG A 316 22.06 22.86 -0.24
C ARG A 316 23.29 22.39 -1.05
N ILE A 317 23.15 22.29 -2.35
CA ILE A 317 24.22 21.90 -3.29
C ILE A 317 24.74 23.17 -3.97
N PRO A 318 26.07 23.35 -4.08
CA PRO A 318 26.65 24.52 -4.75
C PRO A 318 26.14 24.67 -6.19
N SER A 319 25.76 25.89 -6.58
CA SER A 319 25.20 26.19 -7.90
C SER A 319 26.19 25.95 -9.06
N GLU A 320 27.50 25.96 -8.75
CA GLU A 320 28.57 25.66 -9.71
C GLU A 320 28.58 24.18 -10.09
N VAL A 321 28.05 23.33 -9.25
CA VAL A 321 27.99 21.89 -9.43
C VAL A 321 26.64 21.46 -10.03
N LEU A 322 25.54 22.00 -9.47
CA LEU A 322 24.19 21.66 -9.88
C LEU A 322 23.77 22.48 -11.10
N VAL A 323 23.84 21.87 -12.27
CA VAL A 323 23.55 22.54 -13.55
C VAL A 323 22.10 22.37 -14.01
N GLY A 324 21.39 21.37 -13.51
CA GLY A 324 20.00 21.16 -13.87
C GLY A 324 19.19 20.27 -12.92
N ILE A 325 17.88 20.43 -12.96
CA ILE A 325 16.91 19.52 -12.34
C ILE A 325 15.83 19.12 -13.31
N VAL A 326 15.37 17.88 -13.21
CA VAL A 326 14.22 17.36 -13.96
C VAL A 326 13.13 16.94 -12.98
N LEU A 327 12.01 17.61 -13.04
CA LEU A 327 10.83 17.35 -12.21
C LEU A 327 9.84 16.48 -13.02
N ILE A 328 9.71 15.22 -12.67
CA ILE A 328 8.83 14.27 -13.35
C ILE A 328 7.54 14.16 -12.55
N ASP A 329 6.46 14.70 -13.08
CA ASP A 329 5.11 14.72 -12.48
C ASP A 329 5.18 15.03 -10.96
N SER A 330 5.99 16.06 -10.66
CA SER A 330 6.47 16.39 -9.32
C SER A 330 5.36 16.90 -8.42
N THR A 331 5.42 16.55 -7.16
CA THR A 331 4.56 17.13 -6.11
C THR A 331 4.85 18.62 -5.99
N HIS A 332 3.79 19.43 -6.08
CA HIS A 332 3.86 20.88 -5.81
C HIS A 332 3.92 21.11 -4.29
N PRO A 333 4.69 22.08 -3.76
CA PRO A 333 4.80 22.32 -2.32
C PRO A 333 3.45 22.50 -1.62
N SER A 334 2.56 23.27 -2.22
CA SER A 334 1.22 23.53 -1.68
C SER A 334 0.15 22.51 -2.09
N GLN A 335 0.55 21.40 -2.72
CA GLN A 335 -0.42 20.43 -3.30
C GLN A 335 -1.48 19.98 -2.31
N PHE A 336 -1.08 19.60 -1.11
CA PHE A 336 -2.00 19.09 -0.10
C PHE A 336 -2.65 20.20 0.75
N ALA A 337 -2.11 21.41 0.72
CA ALA A 337 -2.65 22.56 1.45
C ALA A 337 -3.69 23.33 0.64
N SER A 338 -3.55 23.37 -0.70
CA SER A 338 -4.35 24.21 -1.59
C SER A 338 -5.68 23.61 -2.02
N SER A 339 -5.84 22.27 -1.89
CA SER A 339 -7.03 21.56 -2.35
C SER A 339 -7.59 20.65 -1.26
N ALA A 340 -8.84 20.90 -0.85
CA ALA A 340 -9.56 20.05 0.09
C ALA A 340 -9.65 18.60 -0.43
N LEU A 341 -9.86 18.42 -1.74
CA LEU A 341 -9.92 17.11 -2.37
C LEU A 341 -8.59 16.34 -2.28
N GLN A 342 -7.46 17.04 -2.46
CA GLN A 342 -6.14 16.42 -2.36
C GLN A 342 -5.74 16.15 -0.91
N SER A 343 -6.14 17.00 0.03
CA SER A 343 -5.98 16.75 1.46
C SER A 343 -6.79 15.51 1.92
N GLU A 344 -8.07 15.40 1.50
CA GLU A 344 -8.87 14.20 1.74
C GLU A 344 -8.25 12.96 1.08
N GLY A 345 -7.72 13.10 -0.14
CA GLY A 345 -6.99 12.05 -0.85
C GLY A 345 -5.77 11.56 -0.08
N LEU A 346 -4.98 12.46 0.50
CA LEU A 346 -3.84 12.10 1.35
C LEU A 346 -4.27 11.30 2.58
N GLN A 347 -5.38 11.67 3.24
CA GLN A 347 -5.93 10.92 4.37
C GLN A 347 -6.40 9.51 3.96
N LEU A 348 -7.07 9.39 2.81
CA LEU A 348 -7.50 8.09 2.27
C LEU A 348 -6.29 7.20 1.94
N ILE A 349 -5.26 7.76 1.32
CA ILE A 349 -3.99 7.05 1.04
C ILE A 349 -3.37 6.61 2.37
N ARG A 350 -3.24 7.50 3.34
CA ARG A 350 -2.68 7.22 4.67
C ARG A 350 -3.39 6.05 5.37
N ASP A 351 -4.72 6.05 5.36
CA ASP A 351 -5.54 5.04 6.02
C ASP A 351 -5.49 3.70 5.24
N GLY A 352 -5.58 3.73 3.92
CA GLY A 352 -5.47 2.55 3.07
C GLY A 352 -4.10 1.89 3.17
N GLN A 353 -3.03 2.68 3.11
CA GLN A 353 -1.66 2.19 3.23
C GLN A 353 -1.35 1.62 4.62
N ALA A 354 -1.95 2.17 5.68
CA ALA A 354 -1.82 1.62 7.03
C ALA A 354 -2.41 0.20 7.14
N GLN A 355 -3.54 -0.06 6.45
CA GLN A 355 -4.16 -1.38 6.42
C GLN A 355 -3.29 -2.37 5.63
N VAL A 356 -2.91 -2.01 4.40
CA VAL A 356 -2.03 -2.84 3.56
C VAL A 356 -0.71 -3.11 4.28
N GLY A 357 -0.07 -2.08 4.84
CA GLY A 357 1.16 -2.22 5.60
C GLY A 357 1.04 -3.19 6.78
N THR A 358 -0.09 -3.17 7.49
CA THR A 358 -0.36 -4.11 8.59
C THR A 358 -0.42 -5.55 8.08
N ILE A 359 -1.20 -5.82 7.02
CA ILE A 359 -1.34 -7.15 6.42
C ILE A 359 0.02 -7.68 5.95
N VAL A 360 0.78 -6.84 5.27
CA VAL A 360 2.09 -7.21 4.72
C VAL A 360 3.12 -7.42 5.84
N ASN A 361 3.11 -6.61 6.90
CA ASN A 361 3.98 -6.79 8.07
C ASN A 361 3.65 -8.06 8.86
N LEU A 362 2.39 -8.51 8.84
CA LEU A 362 1.98 -9.81 9.36
C LEU A 362 2.40 -10.99 8.47
N GLY A 363 3.15 -10.76 7.39
CA GLY A 363 3.69 -11.79 6.49
C GLY A 363 2.81 -12.13 5.28
N PHE A 364 1.58 -11.61 5.21
CA PHE A 364 0.61 -11.93 4.15
C PHE A 364 0.86 -11.23 2.81
N GLY A 365 1.98 -10.54 2.62
CA GLY A 365 2.35 -9.92 1.35
C GLY A 365 2.42 -10.88 0.16
N SER A 366 2.59 -12.20 0.42
CA SER A 366 2.52 -13.24 -0.62
C SER A 366 1.13 -13.36 -1.27
N LEU A 367 0.09 -12.95 -0.56
CA LEU A 367 -1.30 -12.97 -1.04
C LEU A 367 -1.68 -11.72 -1.84
N MET A 368 -0.81 -10.70 -1.88
CA MET A 368 -1.06 -9.51 -2.68
C MET A 368 -0.96 -9.83 -4.17
N GLU A 369 -1.86 -9.26 -4.93
CA GLU A 369 -1.76 -9.26 -6.38
C GLU A 369 -0.50 -8.52 -6.84
N ARG A 370 0.09 -8.96 -7.95
CA ARG A 370 1.23 -8.27 -8.53
C ARG A 370 0.71 -7.04 -9.28
N PRO A 371 1.19 -5.83 -8.97
CA PRO A 371 0.73 -4.64 -9.66
C PRO A 371 1.24 -4.61 -11.11
N GLU A 372 0.45 -4.01 -11.99
CA GLU A 372 0.73 -3.95 -13.43
C GLU A 372 2.07 -3.28 -13.75
N TRP A 373 2.41 -2.22 -13.01
CA TRP A 373 3.69 -1.51 -13.20
C TRP A 373 4.91 -2.42 -13.02
N VAL A 374 4.84 -3.46 -12.17
CA VAL A 374 5.94 -4.45 -12.01
C VAL A 374 6.14 -5.25 -13.30
N GLU A 375 5.05 -5.60 -13.99
CA GLU A 375 5.15 -6.34 -15.25
C GLU A 375 5.69 -5.47 -16.40
N GLN A 376 5.51 -4.17 -16.31
CA GLN A 376 6.04 -3.21 -17.28
C GLN A 376 7.53 -2.95 -17.13
N LEU A 377 8.14 -3.21 -15.95
CA LEU A 377 9.56 -3.01 -15.71
C LEU A 377 10.45 -3.92 -16.60
N PRO A 378 11.73 -3.57 -16.80
CA PRO A 378 12.71 -4.48 -17.40
C PRO A 378 12.78 -5.80 -16.64
N ARG A 379 12.86 -6.93 -17.34
CA ARG A 379 12.79 -8.28 -16.74
C ARG A 379 13.71 -8.47 -15.53
N ARG A 380 14.93 -7.89 -15.58
CA ARG A 380 15.93 -7.98 -14.50
C ARG A 380 15.46 -7.40 -13.19
N PHE A 381 14.55 -6.40 -13.21
CA PHE A 381 14.06 -5.70 -12.02
C PHE A 381 12.73 -6.23 -11.48
N ARG A 382 11.92 -6.95 -12.29
CA ARG A 382 10.58 -7.40 -11.90
C ARG A 382 10.55 -8.20 -10.61
N ARG A 383 11.50 -9.14 -10.43
CA ARG A 383 11.57 -9.96 -9.23
C ARG A 383 11.93 -9.13 -7.99
N ILE A 384 12.88 -8.20 -8.14
CA ILE A 384 13.32 -7.32 -7.05
C ILE A 384 12.16 -6.44 -6.63
N ALA A 385 11.56 -5.70 -7.55
CA ALA A 385 10.42 -4.81 -7.30
C ALA A 385 9.23 -5.56 -6.67
N ASN A 386 8.89 -6.75 -7.18
CA ASN A 386 7.81 -7.57 -6.62
C ASN A 386 8.10 -8.02 -5.18
N ASN A 387 9.36 -8.35 -4.85
CA ASN A 387 9.73 -8.70 -3.48
C ASN A 387 9.63 -7.49 -2.55
N GLN A 388 10.09 -6.31 -3.00
CA GLN A 388 10.00 -5.07 -2.23
C GLN A 388 8.55 -4.66 -2.02
N TYR A 389 7.71 -4.69 -3.05
CA TYR A 389 6.27 -4.37 -2.97
C TYR A 389 5.53 -5.27 -1.96
N ARG A 390 5.88 -6.57 -1.90
CA ARG A 390 5.28 -7.55 -0.99
C ARG A 390 5.98 -7.64 0.37
N ASP A 391 6.92 -6.74 0.65
CA ASP A 391 7.60 -6.65 1.94
C ASP A 391 7.12 -5.45 2.76
N GLY A 392 6.89 -5.65 4.05
CA GLY A 392 6.36 -4.61 4.94
C GLY A 392 7.25 -3.38 5.10
N ARG A 393 8.53 -3.47 4.74
CA ARG A 393 9.47 -2.33 4.82
C ARG A 393 9.05 -1.17 3.92
N MET A 394 8.67 -1.46 2.67
CA MET A 394 8.19 -0.46 1.72
C MET A 394 6.99 0.31 2.29
N TRP A 395 6.03 -0.39 2.83
CA TRP A 395 4.81 0.18 3.40
C TRP A 395 5.07 0.97 4.68
N THR A 396 6.00 0.49 5.52
CA THR A 396 6.41 1.18 6.74
C THR A 396 7.17 2.48 6.42
N ALA A 397 8.08 2.46 5.44
CA ALA A 397 8.83 3.63 5.00
C ALA A 397 7.90 4.67 4.36
N GLY A 398 7.04 4.27 3.44
CA GLY A 398 6.08 5.18 2.79
C GLY A 398 5.10 5.81 3.78
N ARG A 399 4.60 5.03 4.75
CA ARG A 399 3.74 5.58 5.81
C ARG A 399 4.47 6.67 6.62
N ARG A 400 5.74 6.44 6.96
CA ARG A 400 6.56 7.40 7.70
C ARG A 400 6.71 8.72 6.92
N GLU A 401 6.88 8.64 5.60
CA GLU A 401 6.95 9.80 4.72
C GLU A 401 5.61 10.53 4.61
N ILE A 402 4.50 9.81 4.47
CA ILE A 402 3.16 10.41 4.52
C ILE A 402 2.93 11.13 5.87
N ASP A 403 3.33 10.52 6.97
CA ASP A 403 3.21 11.14 8.29
C ASP A 403 4.10 12.40 8.42
N ALA A 404 5.24 12.46 7.71
CA ALA A 404 6.08 13.66 7.63
C ALA A 404 5.41 14.76 6.79
N ILE A 405 4.87 14.42 5.62
CA ILE A 405 4.09 15.33 4.78
C ILE A 405 2.90 15.90 5.57
N ALA A 406 2.13 15.05 6.24
CA ALA A 406 0.96 15.49 7.00
C ALA A 406 1.33 16.48 8.12
N ARG A 407 2.48 16.29 8.78
CA ARG A 407 2.95 17.23 9.82
C ARG A 407 3.33 18.60 9.25
N GLU A 408 3.87 18.65 8.04
CA GLU A 408 4.18 19.94 7.39
C GLU A 408 2.92 20.69 6.95
N LEU A 409 1.80 20.01 6.77
CA LEU A 409 0.51 20.65 6.48
C LEU A 409 -0.13 21.31 7.72
N ASP A 410 0.26 20.89 8.92
CA ASP A 410 -0.21 21.48 10.18
C ASP A 410 0.54 22.79 10.53
N ILE A 411 1.49 23.24 9.69
CA ILE A 411 2.24 24.50 9.87
C ILE A 411 1.41 25.65 9.25
N GLU A 412 1.40 26.81 9.91
CA GLU A 412 0.59 27.98 9.50
C GLU A 412 0.95 28.51 8.10
N GLU A 413 2.20 28.36 7.67
CA GLU A 413 2.67 28.76 6.34
C GLU A 413 3.01 27.51 5.50
N PRO A 414 2.21 27.18 4.47
CA PRO A 414 2.52 26.06 3.59
C PRO A 414 3.83 26.31 2.82
N PRO A 415 4.62 25.27 2.54
CA PRO A 415 5.82 25.39 1.74
C PRO A 415 5.51 26.03 0.38
N GLN A 416 6.38 26.94 -0.08
CA GLN A 416 6.24 27.65 -1.35
C GLN A 416 7.30 27.23 -2.36
N LEU A 417 7.06 27.57 -3.63
CA LEU A 417 8.09 27.46 -4.65
C LEU A 417 9.23 28.44 -4.34
N GLU A 418 10.47 27.96 -4.43
CA GLU A 418 11.64 28.77 -4.16
C GLU A 418 12.56 28.84 -5.38
N LYS A 419 13.16 30.00 -5.62
CA LYS A 419 14.07 30.23 -6.75
C LYS A 419 15.29 29.32 -6.67
N LEU A 420 15.70 28.80 -7.83
CA LEU A 420 16.91 28.02 -8.02
C LEU A 420 17.83 28.80 -9.00
N PRO A 421 18.64 29.75 -8.50
CA PRO A 421 19.49 30.57 -9.37
C PRO A 421 20.53 29.68 -10.08
N HIS A 422 20.79 30.00 -11.34
CA HIS A 422 21.77 29.31 -12.19
C HIS A 422 21.50 27.83 -12.49
N THR A 423 20.34 27.30 -12.11
CA THR A 423 19.97 25.89 -12.34
C THR A 423 18.90 25.81 -13.43
N LYS A 424 19.17 25.07 -14.51
CA LYS A 424 18.15 24.80 -15.55
C LYS A 424 17.11 23.84 -15.02
N VAL A 425 15.83 24.11 -15.30
CA VAL A 425 14.72 23.26 -14.87
C VAL A 425 13.98 22.73 -16.07
N SER A 426 13.77 21.40 -16.12
CA SER A 426 12.85 20.74 -17.07
C SER A 426 11.71 20.11 -16.30
N ILE A 427 10.48 20.26 -16.82
CA ILE A 427 9.29 19.69 -16.21
C ILE A 427 8.69 18.66 -17.17
N ILE A 428 8.34 17.51 -16.65
CA ILE A 428 7.69 16.43 -17.36
C ILE A 428 6.39 16.11 -16.64
N SER A 429 5.27 16.13 -17.34
CA SER A 429 3.96 15.82 -16.78
C SER A 429 3.27 14.70 -17.54
N ALA A 430 2.53 13.85 -16.82
CA ALA A 430 1.63 12.89 -17.42
C ALA A 430 0.38 13.60 -17.95
N SER A 431 -0.12 13.20 -19.12
CA SER A 431 -1.38 13.73 -19.64
C SER A 431 -2.54 13.49 -18.68
N ARG A 432 -2.50 12.37 -17.96
CA ARG A 432 -3.54 12.05 -16.96
C ARG A 432 -3.52 12.99 -15.77
N THR A 433 -2.37 13.47 -15.34
CA THR A 433 -2.22 14.50 -14.30
C THR A 433 -2.74 15.84 -14.79
N MET A 434 -2.49 16.16 -16.07
CA MET A 434 -2.95 17.40 -16.69
C MET A 434 -4.48 17.44 -16.91
N GLU A 435 -5.15 16.29 -16.94
CA GLU A 435 -6.61 16.19 -16.99
C GLU A 435 -7.28 16.57 -15.64
N ASP A 436 -6.56 16.49 -14.52
CA ASP A 436 -7.02 16.98 -13.22
C ASP A 436 -6.79 18.50 -13.16
N PRO A 437 -7.86 19.32 -12.98
CA PRO A 437 -7.74 20.77 -13.02
C PRO A 437 -6.77 21.37 -12.00
N ASP A 438 -6.72 20.83 -10.79
CA ASP A 438 -5.86 21.32 -9.73
C ASP A 438 -4.41 20.85 -9.93
N ALA A 439 -4.22 19.56 -10.18
CA ALA A 439 -2.88 19.00 -10.41
C ALA A 439 -2.26 19.59 -11.69
N GLY A 440 -3.03 19.69 -12.78
CA GLY A 440 -2.55 20.29 -14.03
C GLY A 440 -2.15 21.75 -13.87
N ARG A 441 -2.96 22.55 -13.17
CA ARG A 441 -2.62 23.95 -12.84
C ARG A 441 -1.31 24.06 -12.07
N MET A 442 -1.08 23.21 -11.07
CA MET A 442 0.14 23.18 -10.27
C MET A 442 1.38 22.83 -11.11
N GLN A 443 1.27 21.92 -12.08
CA GLN A 443 2.37 21.62 -13.00
C GLN A 443 2.72 22.82 -13.89
N VAL A 444 1.71 23.54 -14.39
CA VAL A 444 1.91 24.76 -15.17
C VAL A 444 2.54 25.88 -14.31
N GLU A 445 2.04 26.07 -13.08
CA GLU A 445 2.58 27.06 -12.14
C GLU A 445 4.08 26.81 -11.86
N MET A 446 4.47 25.54 -11.64
CA MET A 446 5.90 25.21 -11.49
C MET A 446 6.70 25.54 -12.74
N ALA A 447 6.16 25.26 -13.94
CA ALA A 447 6.84 25.53 -15.20
C ALA A 447 7.05 27.03 -15.40
N GLU A 448 6.04 27.86 -15.13
CA GLU A 448 6.12 29.30 -15.21
C GLU A 448 7.09 29.88 -14.16
N TYR A 449 6.99 29.43 -12.92
CA TYR A 449 7.82 29.91 -11.82
C TYR A 449 9.33 29.71 -12.07
N TYR A 450 9.69 28.54 -12.61
CA TYR A 450 11.10 28.24 -12.93
C TYR A 450 11.54 28.73 -14.31
N GLY A 451 10.67 29.41 -15.06
CA GLY A 451 10.96 29.82 -16.43
C GLY A 451 11.11 28.63 -17.39
N ALA A 452 10.54 27.49 -17.02
CA ALA A 452 10.62 26.23 -17.76
C ALA A 452 9.43 26.02 -18.71
N ALA A 453 8.69 27.08 -19.06
CA ALA A 453 7.51 26.97 -19.94
C ALA A 453 7.84 26.32 -21.30
N HIS A 454 9.02 26.59 -21.84
CA HIS A 454 9.53 25.97 -23.08
C HIS A 454 10.15 24.59 -22.89
N ALA A 455 10.45 24.20 -21.65
CA ALA A 455 11.00 22.91 -21.26
C ALA A 455 9.97 22.04 -20.52
N HIS A 456 8.68 22.37 -20.64
CA HIS A 456 7.59 21.56 -20.11
C HIS A 456 7.12 20.54 -21.14
N SER A 457 7.39 19.27 -20.90
CA SER A 457 7.03 18.14 -21.75
C SER A 457 5.82 17.39 -21.18
N ILE A 458 4.77 17.23 -21.95
CA ILE A 458 3.59 16.46 -21.57
C ILE A 458 3.57 15.16 -22.37
N PHE A 459 3.60 14.01 -21.68
CA PHE A 459 3.52 12.71 -22.31
C PHE A 459 2.16 12.06 -22.11
N LYS A 460 1.69 11.32 -23.12
CA LYS A 460 0.49 10.50 -23.01
C LYS A 460 0.79 9.30 -22.09
N ALA A 461 0.58 9.50 -20.81
CA ALA A 461 0.96 8.58 -19.74
C ALA A 461 0.09 8.77 -18.49
N THR A 462 0.16 7.81 -17.59
CA THR A 462 -0.24 7.95 -16.18
C THR A 462 0.98 8.34 -15.35
N HIS A 463 0.76 8.71 -14.10
CA HIS A 463 1.80 9.06 -13.13
C HIS A 463 2.96 8.03 -13.10
N ASP A 464 2.65 6.76 -12.91
CA ASP A 464 3.65 5.69 -12.83
C ASP A 464 4.21 5.31 -14.21
N SER A 465 3.39 5.35 -15.27
CA SER A 465 3.81 4.91 -16.59
C SER A 465 4.84 5.84 -17.26
N LEU A 466 5.04 7.05 -16.75
CA LEU A 466 6.18 7.91 -17.12
C LEU A 466 7.53 7.20 -16.93
N LEU A 467 7.64 6.34 -15.92
CA LEU A 467 8.86 5.59 -15.61
C LEU A 467 8.80 4.12 -16.03
N THR A 468 7.59 3.51 -16.01
CA THR A 468 7.43 2.07 -16.14
C THR A 468 7.05 1.61 -17.54
N ASP A 469 6.39 2.46 -18.35
CA ASP A 469 6.17 2.16 -19.77
C ASP A 469 7.46 2.34 -20.55
N PRO A 470 7.94 1.30 -21.29
CA PRO A 470 9.23 1.34 -21.98
C PRO A 470 9.32 2.45 -23.04
N LEU A 471 8.23 2.75 -23.74
CA LEU A 471 8.24 3.76 -24.82
C LEU A 471 8.24 5.17 -24.23
N VAL A 472 7.51 5.40 -23.16
CA VAL A 472 7.44 6.69 -22.49
C VAL A 472 8.74 6.96 -21.72
N ALA A 473 9.22 5.99 -20.95
CA ALA A 473 10.42 6.14 -20.14
C ALA A 473 11.69 6.43 -20.98
N VAL A 474 11.80 5.88 -22.19
CA VAL A 474 12.90 6.23 -23.12
C VAL A 474 12.81 7.69 -23.56
N ARG A 475 11.61 8.23 -23.78
CA ARG A 475 11.43 9.66 -24.12
C ARG A 475 11.74 10.55 -22.91
N VAL A 476 11.35 10.14 -21.71
CA VAL A 476 11.75 10.82 -20.46
C VAL A 476 13.28 10.83 -20.30
N ALA A 477 13.94 9.72 -20.60
CA ALA A 477 15.40 9.65 -20.61
C ALA A 477 16.01 10.62 -21.65
N GLY A 478 15.38 10.80 -22.81
CA GLY A 478 15.78 11.80 -23.81
C GLY A 478 15.81 13.21 -23.22
N VAL A 479 14.74 13.64 -22.51
CA VAL A 479 14.71 14.96 -21.88
C VAL A 479 15.81 15.11 -20.81
N ILE A 480 16.13 14.05 -20.07
CA ILE A 480 17.22 14.07 -19.08
C ILE A 480 18.57 14.24 -19.78
N LEU A 481 18.80 13.50 -20.89
CA LEU A 481 20.03 13.58 -21.67
C LEU A 481 20.18 14.97 -22.35
N ASP A 482 19.11 15.51 -22.92
CA ASP A 482 19.11 16.83 -23.54
C ASP A 482 19.52 17.91 -22.52
N LEU A 483 18.98 17.85 -21.30
CA LEU A 483 19.37 18.76 -20.22
C LEU A 483 20.86 18.56 -19.81
N ALA A 484 21.32 17.32 -19.73
CA ALA A 484 22.69 16.99 -19.39
C ALA A 484 23.69 17.49 -20.47
N CYS A 485 23.35 17.37 -21.76
CA CYS A 485 24.20 17.76 -22.88
C CYS A 485 24.18 19.30 -23.15
N THR A 486 23.00 19.95 -23.07
CA THR A 486 22.89 21.40 -23.34
C THR A 486 23.64 22.29 -22.33
N THR A 487 24.14 21.72 -21.27
CA THR A 487 25.01 22.43 -20.32
C THR A 487 26.47 22.51 -20.82
N GLU A 488 26.84 21.90 -21.94
CA GLU A 488 28.21 21.98 -22.50
C GLU A 488 28.45 23.26 -23.32
N GLU A 489 27.44 23.84 -23.96
CA GLU A 489 27.60 24.99 -24.83
C GLU A 489 27.70 26.38 -24.12
N ALA A 490 27.62 26.40 -22.78
CA ALA A 490 27.59 27.65 -22.00
C ALA A 490 28.95 28.02 -21.40
N LYS A 491 30.05 27.51 -21.92
CA LYS A 491 31.44 27.94 -21.64
C LYS A 491 31.99 28.70 -22.87
#